data_1b33b935c09dabbae65a53ce2bb1454a
#
_entry.id   1b33b935c09dabbae65a53ce2bb1454a
#
_cell.length_a   1.000
_cell.length_b   1.000
_cell.length_c   1.000
_cell.angle_alpha   90.00
_cell.angle_beta   90.00
_cell.angle_gamma   90.00
#
_symmetry.space_group_name_H-M   'P 1'
#
loop_
_entity.id
_entity.type
_entity.pdbx_description
1 polymer ?
#
loop_
_entity_poly.entity_id
_entity_poly.type
_entity_poly.pdbx_seq_one_letter_code
_entity_poly.pdbx_strand_id
1 'polypeptide(L)'
;MDQIKPQFVELALKENCPADCSSCPTFPAPFRRIGDSTYCRFSQLTFAAGEGVTFPADRMVRILFVMSGSLRLEHGNDTVRLVTSKQCVCLARSERFVVTAQDDETHVVVLSLIHRIEFCEQDIFDKVMPYDSVVPTESVPMLSMHPAIERLLSTFFTIRQMFNCVRYHRMKATELFMMIKVLYTPTEHAYFFQSMIQPQDNFRVFVCNNYDKAQGVAELASLAGMSLSVFKRRFAEHFNDSVYHWMMRQKALK
;
A
#
# COMPACT_ATOMS: atom_id res chain seq x y z
N MET A 1 -3.25 -35.35 14.75
CA MET A 1 -2.36 -34.65 13.79
C MET A 1 -2.32 -33.21 14.22
N ASP A 2 -1.30 -32.84 14.97
CA ASP A 2 -1.11 -31.47 15.45
C ASP A 2 -0.80 -30.59 14.28
N GLN A 3 -1.69 -29.63 14.01
CA GLN A 3 -1.43 -28.57 13.03
C GLN A 3 -0.30 -27.70 13.59
N ILE A 4 0.90 -27.87 13.06
CA ILE A 4 2.02 -26.99 13.32
C ILE A 4 1.60 -25.61 12.83
N LYS A 5 1.35 -24.70 13.75
CA LYS A 5 1.02 -23.31 13.40
C LYS A 5 2.24 -22.69 12.74
N PRO A 6 2.09 -22.02 11.58
CA PRO A 6 3.20 -21.31 10.95
C PRO A 6 3.83 -20.37 11.97
N GLN A 7 5.15 -20.40 12.09
CA GLN A 7 5.86 -19.47 12.95
C GLN A 7 5.72 -18.07 12.36
N PHE A 8 4.71 -17.35 12.82
CA PHE A 8 4.69 -15.90 12.68
C PHE A 8 5.86 -15.36 13.50
N VAL A 9 6.98 -15.12 12.87
CA VAL A 9 8.00 -14.29 13.48
C VAL A 9 7.52 -12.84 13.41
N GLU A 10 6.50 -12.56 14.20
CA GLU A 10 6.12 -11.21 14.55
C GLU A 10 7.25 -10.67 15.43
N LEU A 11 8.23 -10.04 14.78
CA LEU A 11 9.29 -9.38 15.52
C LEU A 11 8.64 -8.27 16.34
N ALA A 12 8.58 -8.50 17.64
CA ALA A 12 8.23 -7.45 18.58
C ALA A 12 9.06 -6.21 18.23
N LEU A 13 8.41 -5.10 18.05
CA LEU A 13 9.09 -3.79 18.00
C LEU A 13 9.95 -3.74 19.26
N LYS A 14 11.20 -3.32 19.16
CA LYS A 14 12.05 -3.15 20.35
C LYS A 14 11.23 -2.40 21.39
N GLU A 15 11.06 -2.97 22.57
CA GLU A 15 10.20 -2.48 23.66
C GLU A 15 10.45 -1.01 24.03
N ASN A 16 11.57 -0.44 23.59
CA ASN A 16 12.01 0.93 23.88
C ASN A 16 11.84 1.90 22.70
N CYS A 17 11.14 1.55 21.61
CA CYS A 17 10.83 2.51 20.57
C CYS A 17 9.43 3.09 20.81
N PRO A 18 9.32 4.34 21.31
CA PRO A 18 8.01 4.96 21.51
C PRO A 18 7.28 5.05 20.16
N ALA A 19 5.98 4.76 20.15
CA ALA A 19 5.16 4.71 18.93
C ALA A 19 5.21 6.03 18.14
N ASP A 20 5.43 7.14 18.84
CA ASP A 20 5.51 8.49 18.26
C ASP A 20 6.91 8.89 17.79
N CYS A 21 7.94 8.08 18.06
CA CYS A 21 9.35 8.41 17.79
C CYS A 21 9.79 9.80 18.27
N SER A 22 9.04 10.43 19.18
CA SER A 22 9.30 11.79 19.68
C SER A 22 10.59 11.87 20.47
N SER A 23 10.99 10.77 21.08
CA SER A 23 12.20 10.61 21.92
C SER A 23 13.19 9.59 21.36
N CYS A 24 13.13 9.28 20.05
CA CYS A 24 14.05 8.31 19.47
C CYS A 24 15.50 8.82 19.54
N PRO A 25 16.41 8.11 20.23
CA PRO A 25 17.80 8.54 20.37
C PRO A 25 18.58 8.48 19.04
N THR A 26 18.09 7.70 18.07
CA THR A 26 18.73 7.47 16.76
C THR A 26 18.42 8.56 15.75
N PHE A 27 17.30 9.30 15.90
CA PHE A 27 16.88 10.34 14.97
C PHE A 27 16.58 11.66 15.69
N PRO A 28 17.33 12.72 15.41
CA PRO A 28 17.13 14.02 16.05
C PRO A 28 15.83 14.72 15.62
N ALA A 29 15.41 15.67 16.45
CA ALA A 29 14.13 16.35 16.50
C ALA A 29 13.48 16.94 15.21
N PRO A 30 14.17 17.33 14.12
CA PRO A 30 13.52 17.98 12.99
C PRO A 30 12.59 17.05 12.16
N PHE A 31 12.63 15.73 12.38
CA PHE A 31 11.78 14.77 11.65
C PHE A 31 10.44 14.49 12.34
N ARG A 32 9.95 15.42 13.17
CA ARG A 32 8.86 15.22 14.13
C ARG A 32 7.42 15.17 13.61
N ARG A 33 7.14 15.39 12.33
CA ARG A 33 5.75 15.47 11.86
C ARG A 33 5.47 14.55 10.69
N ILE A 34 5.21 13.28 11.02
CA ILE A 34 4.45 12.39 10.15
C ILE A 34 3.31 11.88 11.02
N GLY A 35 2.05 12.21 10.68
CA GLY A 35 0.88 11.91 11.48
C GLY A 35 0.75 10.43 11.87
N ASP A 36 0.29 10.19 13.10
CA ASP A 36 0.35 8.92 13.82
C ASP A 36 -0.65 7.84 13.37
N SER A 37 -1.41 8.07 12.30
CA SER A 37 -2.51 7.18 11.91
C SER A 37 -2.14 6.09 10.90
N THR A 38 -0.88 6.03 10.45
CA THR A 38 -0.48 5.15 9.35
C THR A 38 0.26 3.93 9.87
N TYR A 39 -0.43 2.78 9.95
CA TYR A 39 0.24 1.51 10.19
C TYR A 39 0.97 1.07 8.93
N CYS A 40 2.27 0.80 9.05
CA CYS A 40 3.12 0.30 7.98
C CYS A 40 4.14 -0.67 8.57
N ARG A 41 4.11 -1.92 8.15
CA ARG A 41 5.02 -2.94 8.68
C ARG A 41 5.43 -3.95 7.62
N PHE A 42 6.72 -4.23 7.53
CA PHE A 42 7.25 -5.41 6.85
C PHE A 42 7.36 -6.56 7.84
N SER A 43 6.94 -7.74 7.41
CA SER A 43 7.09 -9.00 8.11
C SER A 43 7.72 -10.03 7.17
N GLN A 44 8.45 -10.98 7.70
CA GLN A 44 8.97 -12.12 6.95
C GLN A 44 8.28 -13.37 7.44
N LEU A 45 7.82 -14.20 6.51
CA LEU A 45 7.22 -15.49 6.77
C LEU A 45 8.08 -16.56 6.09
N THR A 46 8.25 -17.65 6.77
CA THR A 46 8.90 -18.86 6.23
C THR A 46 7.95 -20.02 6.45
N PHE A 47 7.74 -20.81 5.42
CA PHE A 47 6.82 -21.93 5.44
C PHE A 47 7.51 -23.19 4.93
N ALA A 48 7.18 -24.34 5.52
CA ALA A 48 7.37 -25.64 4.92
C ALA A 48 6.23 -25.93 3.91
N ALA A 49 6.41 -26.90 3.06
CA ALA A 49 5.37 -27.32 2.11
C ALA A 49 4.07 -27.70 2.84
N GLY A 50 2.95 -27.19 2.37
CA GLY A 50 1.63 -27.38 2.98
C GLY A 50 1.31 -26.48 4.17
N GLU A 51 2.29 -25.74 4.72
CA GLU A 51 2.02 -24.71 5.73
C GLU A 51 1.45 -23.45 5.07
N GLY A 52 0.69 -22.68 5.85
CA GLY A 52 0.08 -21.48 5.32
C GLY A 52 -0.45 -20.52 6.36
N VAL A 53 -0.99 -19.41 5.89
CA VAL A 53 -1.57 -18.36 6.70
C VAL A 53 -2.89 -17.88 6.11
N THR A 54 -3.83 -17.55 6.97
CA THR A 54 -5.06 -16.86 6.59
C THR A 54 -4.94 -15.39 6.91
N PHE A 55 -5.07 -14.55 5.90
CA PHE A 55 -5.27 -13.11 6.07
C PHE A 55 -6.75 -12.82 6.21
N PRO A 56 -7.19 -12.23 7.33
CA PRO A 56 -8.60 -11.93 7.54
C PRO A 56 -9.10 -10.80 6.64
N ALA A 57 -10.42 -10.73 6.47
CA ALA A 57 -11.09 -9.59 5.87
C ALA A 57 -11.06 -8.40 6.84
N ASP A 58 -10.05 -7.57 6.74
CA ASP A 58 -9.82 -6.39 7.58
C ASP A 58 -9.55 -5.12 6.76
N ARG A 59 -9.14 -4.05 7.42
CA ARG A 59 -8.83 -2.77 6.76
C ARG A 59 -7.42 -2.70 6.19
N MET A 60 -6.62 -3.76 6.33
CA MET A 60 -5.24 -3.75 5.85
C MET A 60 -5.15 -4.12 4.38
N VAL A 61 -4.33 -3.38 3.66
CA VAL A 61 -3.77 -3.84 2.38
C VAL A 61 -2.53 -4.63 2.68
N ARG A 62 -2.34 -5.72 2.00
CA ARG A 62 -1.13 -6.52 2.11
C ARG A 62 -0.50 -6.76 0.75
N ILE A 63 0.78 -6.50 0.66
CA ILE A 63 1.57 -6.85 -0.52
C ILE A 63 2.50 -7.98 -0.13
N LEU A 64 2.35 -9.12 -0.79
CA LEU A 64 3.20 -10.29 -0.61
C LEU A 64 4.28 -10.30 -1.68
N PHE A 65 5.52 -10.48 -1.29
CA PHE A 65 6.67 -10.64 -2.17
C PHE A 65 7.24 -12.04 -1.95
N VAL A 66 7.14 -12.92 -2.94
CA VAL A 66 7.66 -14.29 -2.86
C VAL A 66 9.16 -14.25 -3.21
N MET A 67 10.00 -14.37 -2.18
CA MET A 67 11.45 -14.33 -2.33
C MET A 67 12.00 -15.67 -2.84
N SER A 68 11.46 -16.78 -2.35
CA SER A 68 11.77 -18.15 -2.81
C SER A 68 10.57 -19.07 -2.63
N GLY A 69 10.52 -20.16 -3.36
CA GLY A 69 9.41 -21.11 -3.35
C GLY A 69 8.18 -20.62 -4.10
N SER A 70 7.02 -21.19 -3.81
CA SER A 70 5.75 -20.82 -4.40
C SER A 70 4.60 -20.91 -3.41
N LEU A 71 3.56 -20.10 -3.66
CA LEU A 71 2.36 -19.99 -2.83
C LEU A 71 1.12 -20.30 -3.66
N ARG A 72 0.27 -21.14 -3.12
CA ARG A 72 -1.13 -21.25 -3.55
C ARG A 72 -1.94 -20.21 -2.80
N LEU A 73 -2.55 -19.30 -3.52
CA LEU A 73 -3.42 -18.24 -3.01
C LEU A 73 -4.87 -18.57 -3.34
N GLU A 74 -5.72 -18.65 -2.33
CA GLU A 74 -7.15 -18.88 -2.45
C GLU A 74 -7.91 -17.63 -2.01
N HIS A 75 -8.86 -17.21 -2.83
CA HIS A 75 -9.69 -16.04 -2.62
C HIS A 75 -11.13 -16.31 -3.07
N GLY A 76 -12.12 -15.94 -2.26
CA GLY A 76 -13.51 -16.21 -2.55
C GLY A 76 -13.82 -17.72 -2.62
N ASN A 77 -14.84 -18.09 -3.36
CA ASN A 77 -15.33 -19.47 -3.38
C ASN A 77 -14.55 -20.40 -4.31
N ASP A 78 -13.79 -19.90 -5.29
CA ASP A 78 -13.14 -20.77 -6.30
C ASP A 78 -11.90 -20.18 -6.98
N THR A 79 -11.45 -19.01 -6.60
CA THR A 79 -10.28 -18.42 -7.28
C THR A 79 -8.98 -18.90 -6.64
N VAL A 80 -8.27 -19.79 -7.33
CA VAL A 80 -6.95 -20.26 -6.92
C VAL A 80 -5.89 -19.67 -7.84
N ARG A 81 -4.84 -19.09 -7.28
CA ARG A 81 -3.68 -18.61 -8.01
C ARG A 81 -2.39 -19.17 -7.44
N LEU A 82 -1.50 -19.53 -8.34
CA LEU A 82 -0.12 -19.86 -8.00
C LEU A 82 0.73 -18.59 -8.13
N VAL A 83 1.41 -18.22 -7.04
CA VAL A 83 2.38 -17.12 -6.99
C VAL A 83 3.75 -17.72 -6.78
N THR A 84 4.64 -17.55 -7.73
CA THR A 84 5.98 -18.17 -7.72
C THR A 84 7.06 -17.19 -7.28
N SER A 85 8.26 -17.72 -7.02
CA SER A 85 9.44 -16.89 -6.71
C SER A 85 9.59 -15.72 -7.67
N LYS A 86 10.00 -14.57 -7.13
CA LYS A 86 10.15 -13.29 -7.85
C LYS A 86 8.84 -12.71 -8.39
N GLN A 87 7.73 -13.06 -7.78
CA GLN A 87 6.45 -12.40 -8.02
C GLN A 87 5.98 -11.69 -6.76
N CYS A 88 5.19 -10.64 -6.95
CA CYS A 88 4.48 -9.97 -5.87
C CYS A 88 2.99 -9.86 -6.20
N VAL A 89 2.18 -9.87 -5.15
CA VAL A 89 0.73 -9.86 -5.24
C VAL A 89 0.17 -8.85 -4.24
N CYS A 90 -0.84 -8.08 -4.67
CA CYS A 90 -1.54 -7.13 -3.82
C CYS A 90 -2.88 -7.72 -3.38
N LEU A 91 -3.05 -7.94 -2.07
CA LEU A 91 -4.27 -8.47 -1.48
C LEU A 91 -5.20 -7.31 -1.09
N ALA A 92 -6.43 -7.38 -1.57
CA ALA A 92 -7.46 -6.38 -1.32
C ALA A 92 -7.85 -6.28 0.16
N ARG A 93 -8.30 -5.09 0.55
CA ARG A 93 -8.97 -4.86 1.84
C ARG A 93 -10.30 -5.57 1.88
N SER A 94 -10.76 -5.87 3.10
CA SER A 94 -12.10 -6.42 3.34
C SER A 94 -12.37 -7.77 2.68
N GLU A 95 -11.32 -8.45 2.22
CA GLU A 95 -11.40 -9.78 1.63
C GLU A 95 -10.52 -10.75 2.41
N ARG A 96 -10.96 -12.01 2.46
CA ARG A 96 -10.22 -13.09 3.12
C ARG A 96 -9.37 -13.82 2.10
N PHE A 97 -8.10 -14.02 2.42
CA PHE A 97 -7.17 -14.80 1.60
C PHE A 97 -6.59 -15.95 2.41
N VAL A 98 -6.51 -17.11 1.80
CA VAL A 98 -5.76 -18.26 2.35
C VAL A 98 -4.54 -18.46 1.48
N VAL A 99 -3.38 -18.53 2.10
CA VAL A 99 -2.09 -18.69 1.43
C VAL A 99 -1.45 -19.95 1.95
N THR A 100 -1.06 -20.87 1.06
CA THR A 100 -0.43 -22.15 1.39
C THR A 100 0.84 -22.33 0.57
N ALA A 101 1.96 -22.61 1.23
CA ALA A 101 3.22 -22.90 0.55
C ALA A 101 3.16 -24.25 -0.19
N GLN A 102 3.71 -24.28 -1.40
CA GLN A 102 3.75 -25.48 -2.22
C GLN A 102 5.11 -26.17 -2.13
N ASP A 103 6.15 -25.42 -1.78
CA ASP A 103 7.53 -25.90 -1.70
C ASP A 103 8.05 -25.74 -0.27
N ASP A 104 9.03 -26.59 0.10
CA ASP A 104 9.79 -26.42 1.31
C ASP A 104 10.65 -25.14 1.25
N GLU A 105 10.84 -24.51 2.42
CA GLU A 105 11.60 -23.26 2.56
C GLU A 105 11.05 -22.09 1.71
N THR A 106 9.72 -21.98 1.61
CA THR A 106 9.09 -20.84 0.95
C THR A 106 9.25 -19.61 1.80
N HIS A 107 9.96 -18.59 1.29
CA HIS A 107 10.18 -17.30 1.97
C HIS A 107 9.34 -16.19 1.35
N VAL A 108 8.60 -15.50 2.19
CA VAL A 108 7.69 -14.43 1.79
C VAL A 108 7.92 -13.19 2.64
N VAL A 109 8.00 -12.04 1.99
CA VAL A 109 7.95 -10.74 2.64
C VAL A 109 6.53 -10.20 2.52
N VAL A 110 5.96 -9.76 3.62
CA VAL A 110 4.62 -9.14 3.67
C VAL A 110 4.75 -7.70 4.10
N LEU A 111 4.32 -6.76 3.25
CA LEU A 111 4.10 -5.37 3.63
C LEU A 111 2.62 -5.18 3.97
N SER A 112 2.32 -4.83 5.21
CA SER A 112 0.97 -4.55 5.70
C SER A 112 0.77 -3.05 5.91
N LEU A 113 -0.32 -2.50 5.38
CA LEU A 113 -0.65 -1.07 5.40
C LEU A 113 -2.12 -0.88 5.81
N ILE A 114 -2.41 0.07 6.71
CA ILE A 114 -3.80 0.46 7.02
C ILE A 114 -4.24 1.65 6.17
N HIS A 115 -3.35 2.62 5.96
CA HIS A 115 -3.63 3.83 5.20
C HIS A 115 -2.63 3.99 4.06
N ARG A 116 -2.96 4.88 3.12
CA ARG A 116 -2.02 5.29 2.08
C ARG A 116 -0.76 5.85 2.72
N ILE A 117 0.38 5.52 2.14
CA ILE A 117 1.62 6.21 2.46
C ILE A 117 1.61 7.50 1.64
N GLU A 118 1.55 8.64 2.33
CA GLU A 118 1.72 9.94 1.70
C GLU A 118 3.20 10.15 1.36
N PHE A 119 3.49 10.34 0.09
CA PHE A 119 4.87 10.43 -0.43
C PHE A 119 5.26 11.82 -0.87
N CYS A 120 4.81 12.81 -0.41
CA CYS A 120 4.91 14.23 -0.72
C CYS A 120 3.50 14.80 -0.73
N GLU A 121 3.39 16.11 -0.82
CA GLU A 121 2.12 16.83 -0.94
C GLU A 121 1.26 16.40 -2.16
N GLN A 122 1.85 15.59 -3.06
CA GLN A 122 1.15 14.95 -4.18
C GLN A 122 1.23 13.45 -4.04
N ASP A 123 0.10 12.83 -3.74
CA ASP A 123 -0.05 11.38 -3.63
C ASP A 123 0.39 10.71 -4.94
N ILE A 124 1.31 9.75 -4.84
CA ILE A 124 1.79 8.97 -6.00
C ILE A 124 0.62 8.35 -6.75
N PHE A 125 -0.40 7.92 -6.02
CA PHE A 125 -1.59 7.30 -6.59
C PHE A 125 -2.49 8.28 -7.36
N ASP A 126 -2.49 9.57 -7.01
CA ASP A 126 -3.35 10.56 -7.67
C ASP A 126 -2.92 10.89 -9.11
N LYS A 127 -1.64 10.67 -9.47
CA LYS A 127 -1.11 10.93 -10.81
C LYS A 127 -0.89 9.68 -11.68
N VAL A 128 -0.92 8.50 -11.09
CA VAL A 128 -0.52 7.25 -11.75
C VAL A 128 -1.72 6.54 -12.40
N MET A 129 -2.95 6.91 -12.02
CA MET A 129 -4.14 6.18 -12.44
C MET A 129 -4.97 6.98 -13.44
N PRO A 130 -4.87 6.70 -14.76
CA PRO A 130 -5.95 7.04 -15.67
C PRO A 130 -7.16 6.19 -15.26
N TYR A 131 -8.13 6.83 -14.61
CA TYR A 131 -9.32 6.22 -14.00
C TYR A 131 -10.17 5.42 -14.98
N ASP A 132 -10.12 5.78 -16.27
CA ASP A 132 -10.94 5.18 -17.32
C ASP A 132 -10.42 3.83 -17.83
N SER A 133 -9.26 3.38 -17.40
CA SER A 133 -8.60 2.18 -17.97
C SER A 133 -8.52 0.97 -17.05
N VAL A 134 -8.90 1.10 -15.78
CA VAL A 134 -8.90 -0.05 -14.85
C VAL A 134 -10.23 -0.78 -14.95
N VAL A 135 -10.28 -1.78 -15.80
CA VAL A 135 -11.33 -2.79 -15.73
C VAL A 135 -11.04 -3.62 -14.48
N PRO A 136 -11.96 -3.67 -13.49
CA PRO A 136 -11.83 -4.59 -12.37
C PRO A 136 -11.72 -6.00 -12.94
N THR A 137 -10.54 -6.59 -12.88
CA THR A 137 -10.40 -8.01 -13.17
C THR A 137 -10.74 -8.76 -11.90
N GLU A 138 -11.54 -9.80 -11.99
CA GLU A 138 -11.87 -10.71 -10.87
C GLU A 138 -10.63 -11.39 -10.28
N SER A 139 -9.48 -11.18 -10.87
CA SER A 139 -8.23 -11.82 -10.51
C SER A 139 -7.37 -10.93 -9.60
N VAL A 140 -6.80 -11.54 -8.57
CA VAL A 140 -5.81 -10.91 -7.69
C VAL A 140 -4.62 -10.42 -8.51
N PRO A 141 -4.27 -9.11 -8.46
CA PRO A 141 -3.23 -8.55 -9.30
C PRO A 141 -1.83 -9.00 -8.89
N MET A 142 -1.05 -9.44 -9.86
CA MET A 142 0.33 -9.89 -9.68
C MET A 142 1.29 -9.15 -10.61
N LEU A 143 2.50 -8.89 -10.13
CA LEU A 143 3.62 -8.39 -10.94
C LEU A 143 4.86 -9.27 -10.76
N SER A 144 5.69 -9.34 -11.79
CA SER A 144 7.05 -9.83 -11.66
C SER A 144 7.87 -8.85 -10.84
N MET A 145 8.56 -9.33 -9.82
CA MET A 145 9.37 -8.50 -8.94
C MET A 145 10.67 -8.09 -9.61
N HIS A 146 10.89 -6.78 -9.75
CA HIS A 146 12.12 -6.28 -10.32
C HIS A 146 13.32 -6.58 -9.40
N PRO A 147 14.51 -6.93 -9.92
CA PRO A 147 15.69 -7.29 -9.10
C PRO A 147 16.13 -6.20 -8.10
N ALA A 148 15.85 -4.93 -8.38
CA ALA A 148 16.15 -3.84 -7.46
C ALA A 148 15.24 -3.89 -6.20
N ILE A 149 13.97 -4.30 -6.35
CA ILE A 149 13.04 -4.49 -5.23
C ILE A 149 13.47 -5.70 -4.39
N GLU A 150 13.88 -6.79 -5.04
CA GLU A 150 14.42 -7.97 -4.36
C GLU A 150 15.62 -7.59 -3.48
N ARG A 151 16.55 -6.79 -4.00
CA ARG A 151 17.70 -6.28 -3.24
C ARG A 151 17.31 -5.37 -2.08
N LEU A 152 16.34 -4.46 -2.31
CA LEU A 152 15.82 -3.60 -1.25
C LEU A 152 15.30 -4.41 -0.07
N LEU A 153 14.46 -5.41 -0.35
CA LEU A 153 13.83 -6.25 0.67
C LEU A 153 14.88 -7.12 1.39
N SER A 154 15.81 -7.72 0.67
CA SER A 154 16.90 -8.52 1.25
C SER A 154 17.78 -7.67 2.18
N THR A 155 18.16 -6.47 1.74
CA THR A 155 18.93 -5.52 2.56
C THR A 155 18.16 -5.07 3.79
N PHE A 156 16.86 -4.78 3.65
CA PHE A 156 16.00 -4.42 4.77
C PHE A 156 16.04 -5.50 5.86
N PHE A 157 15.89 -6.77 5.51
CA PHE A 157 15.86 -7.85 6.49
C PHE A 157 17.23 -8.14 7.12
N THR A 158 18.33 -7.83 6.45
CA THR A 158 19.66 -7.92 7.03
C THR A 158 19.86 -6.85 8.12
N ILE A 159 19.40 -5.64 7.88
CA ILE A 159 19.65 -4.48 8.76
C ILE A 159 18.60 -4.33 9.86
N ARG A 160 17.38 -4.86 9.69
CA ARG A 160 16.25 -4.66 10.61
C ARG A 160 16.52 -5.03 12.06
N GLN A 161 17.41 -5.99 12.31
CA GLN A 161 17.80 -6.36 13.68
C GLN A 161 18.42 -5.19 14.43
N MET A 162 19.03 -4.24 13.69
CA MET A 162 19.63 -3.04 14.24
C MET A 162 18.62 -1.88 14.35
N PHE A 163 17.64 -1.79 13.42
CA PHE A 163 16.72 -0.66 13.26
C PHE A 163 15.25 -1.10 13.14
N ASN A 164 14.78 -1.96 14.02
CA ASN A 164 13.39 -2.41 13.98
C ASN A 164 12.44 -1.37 14.63
N CYS A 165 12.23 -0.23 13.98
CA CYS A 165 11.29 0.78 14.43
C CYS A 165 10.25 1.14 13.34
N VAL A 166 9.08 1.64 13.74
CA VAL A 166 7.99 2.02 12.83
C VAL A 166 8.46 3.00 11.76
N ARG A 167 9.30 3.98 12.12
CA ARG A 167 9.84 4.96 11.18
C ARG A 167 10.70 4.32 10.11
N TYR A 168 11.54 3.35 10.47
CA TYR A 168 12.35 2.63 9.49
C TYR A 168 11.50 1.84 8.51
N HIS A 169 10.46 1.14 8.98
CA HIS A 169 9.51 0.47 8.10
C HIS A 169 8.83 1.44 7.13
N ARG A 170 8.40 2.61 7.60
CA ARG A 170 7.77 3.63 6.75
C ARG A 170 8.74 4.18 5.70
N MET A 171 9.97 4.51 6.09
CA MET A 171 11.00 4.97 5.14
C MET A 171 11.25 3.93 4.04
N LYS A 172 11.35 2.66 4.42
CA LYS A 172 11.56 1.58 3.46
C LYS A 172 10.34 1.31 2.57
N ALA A 173 9.15 1.47 3.11
CA ALA A 173 7.93 1.41 2.29
C ALA A 173 7.87 2.58 1.31
N THR A 174 8.24 3.80 1.74
CA THR A 174 8.35 4.97 0.86
C THR A 174 9.32 4.70 -0.29
N GLU A 175 10.52 4.23 0.02
CA GLU A 175 11.53 3.85 -0.98
C GLU A 175 10.99 2.80 -1.94
N LEU A 176 10.35 1.74 -1.43
CA LEU A 176 9.74 0.69 -2.24
C LEU A 176 8.71 1.24 -3.23
N PHE A 177 7.79 2.09 -2.78
CA PHE A 177 6.76 2.65 -3.65
C PHE A 177 7.35 3.61 -4.70
N MET A 178 8.38 4.40 -4.33
CA MET A 178 9.11 5.23 -5.31
C MET A 178 9.79 4.36 -6.38
N MET A 179 10.38 3.23 -5.97
CA MET A 179 10.95 2.27 -6.93
C MET A 179 9.89 1.65 -7.82
N ILE A 180 8.75 1.23 -7.27
CA ILE A 180 7.64 0.71 -8.06
C ILE A 180 7.22 1.75 -9.10
N LYS A 181 7.07 3.02 -8.72
CA LYS A 181 6.69 4.09 -9.63
C LYS A 181 7.66 4.26 -10.82
N VAL A 182 8.95 4.06 -10.61
CA VAL A 182 9.98 4.25 -11.64
C VAL A 182 10.18 2.99 -12.49
N LEU A 183 10.04 1.82 -11.88
CA LEU A 183 10.40 0.54 -12.49
C LEU A 183 9.26 -0.11 -13.30
N TYR A 184 8.02 0.28 -13.05
CA TYR A 184 6.86 -0.28 -13.72
C TYR A 184 6.10 0.80 -14.50
N THR A 185 5.35 0.39 -15.51
CA THR A 185 4.54 1.28 -16.34
C THR A 185 3.29 1.77 -15.59
N PRO A 186 2.68 2.89 -15.99
CA PRO A 186 1.41 3.36 -15.43
C PRO A 186 0.29 2.31 -15.48
N THR A 187 0.23 1.50 -16.53
CA THR A 187 -0.76 0.42 -16.67
C THR A 187 -0.53 -0.69 -15.63
N GLU A 188 0.72 -1.09 -15.41
CA GLU A 188 1.07 -2.07 -14.36
C GLU A 188 0.76 -1.53 -12.97
N HIS A 189 0.99 -0.24 -12.70
CA HIS A 189 0.59 0.39 -11.44
C HIS A 189 -0.92 0.32 -11.25
N ALA A 190 -1.70 0.75 -12.26
CA ALA A 190 -3.15 0.72 -12.22
C ALA A 190 -3.66 -0.69 -11.93
N TYR A 191 -3.14 -1.68 -12.63
CA TYR A 191 -3.48 -3.07 -12.44
C TYR A 191 -3.11 -3.57 -11.04
N PHE A 192 -1.87 -3.33 -10.59
CA PHE A 192 -1.38 -3.88 -9.32
C PHE A 192 -2.09 -3.29 -8.10
N PHE A 193 -2.33 -1.98 -8.12
CA PHE A 193 -2.95 -1.28 -7.00
C PHE A 193 -4.46 -1.13 -7.10
N GLN A 194 -5.12 -1.76 -8.09
CA GLN A 194 -6.58 -1.65 -8.26
C GLN A 194 -7.37 -1.98 -6.99
N SER A 195 -6.91 -2.96 -6.21
CA SER A 195 -7.52 -3.39 -4.97
C SER A 195 -7.30 -2.42 -3.79
N MET A 196 -6.35 -1.51 -3.91
CA MET A 196 -6.10 -0.45 -2.93
C MET A 196 -7.01 0.76 -3.12
N ILE A 197 -7.59 0.92 -4.31
CA ILE A 197 -8.43 2.03 -4.67
C ILE A 197 -9.84 1.75 -4.15
N GLN A 198 -10.28 2.51 -3.16
CA GLN A 198 -11.68 2.45 -2.71
C GLN A 198 -12.56 3.39 -3.55
N PRO A 199 -13.88 3.16 -3.62
CA PRO A 199 -14.82 4.10 -4.23
C PRO A 199 -14.73 5.53 -3.65
N GLN A 200 -14.30 5.65 -2.40
CA GLN A 200 -14.02 6.94 -1.76
C GLN A 200 -12.79 7.64 -2.35
N ASP A 201 -11.80 6.86 -2.79
CA ASP A 201 -10.60 7.38 -3.44
C ASP A 201 -10.89 7.92 -4.84
N ASN A 202 -11.95 7.44 -5.47
CA ASN A 202 -12.42 7.93 -6.78
C ASN A 202 -12.69 9.43 -6.78
N PHE A 203 -13.16 9.97 -5.66
CA PHE A 203 -13.41 11.41 -5.55
C PHE A 203 -12.10 12.21 -5.52
N ARG A 204 -11.07 11.76 -4.80
CA ARG A 204 -9.76 12.44 -4.80
C ARG A 204 -9.12 12.39 -6.18
N VAL A 205 -9.10 11.21 -6.79
CA VAL A 205 -8.56 11.03 -8.15
C VAL A 205 -9.32 11.89 -9.15
N PHE A 206 -10.66 11.91 -9.08
CA PHE A 206 -11.47 12.79 -9.92
C PHE A 206 -11.06 14.26 -9.74
N VAL A 207 -10.96 14.74 -8.51
CA VAL A 207 -10.57 16.12 -8.21
C VAL A 207 -9.19 16.43 -8.77
N CYS A 208 -8.20 15.59 -8.51
CA CYS A 208 -6.81 15.78 -8.96
C CYS A 208 -6.68 15.80 -10.49
N ASN A 209 -7.49 15.02 -11.20
CA ASN A 209 -7.46 14.95 -12.66
C ASN A 209 -8.26 16.06 -13.37
N ASN A 210 -9.10 16.80 -12.65
CA ASN A 210 -10.02 17.76 -13.25
C ASN A 210 -9.92 19.18 -12.69
N TYR A 211 -9.17 19.42 -11.60
CA TYR A 211 -9.10 20.76 -10.98
C TYR A 211 -8.48 21.83 -11.88
N ASP A 212 -7.58 21.44 -12.78
CA ASP A 212 -6.91 22.35 -13.71
C ASP A 212 -7.75 22.62 -14.97
N LYS A 213 -8.67 21.72 -15.30
CA LYS A 213 -9.64 21.85 -16.39
C LYS A 213 -10.83 22.75 -16.00
N ALA A 214 -11.14 22.79 -14.70
CA ALA A 214 -12.25 23.57 -14.18
C ALA A 214 -11.83 25.03 -13.93
N GLN A 215 -12.65 25.99 -14.36
CA GLN A 215 -12.43 27.42 -14.12
C GLN A 215 -12.66 27.78 -12.63
N GLY A 216 -13.47 26.98 -11.92
CA GLY A 216 -13.76 27.19 -10.51
C GLY A 216 -14.47 26.02 -9.82
N VAL A 217 -14.74 26.21 -8.53
CA VAL A 217 -15.32 25.15 -7.66
C VAL A 217 -16.70 24.68 -8.16
N ALA A 218 -17.51 25.58 -8.70
CA ALA A 218 -18.85 25.23 -9.19
C ALA A 218 -18.78 24.30 -10.42
N GLU A 219 -17.86 24.59 -11.33
CA GLU A 219 -17.65 23.77 -12.52
C GLU A 219 -17.07 22.41 -12.15
N LEU A 220 -16.11 22.37 -11.22
CA LEU A 220 -15.54 21.10 -10.72
C LEU A 220 -16.61 20.23 -10.04
N ALA A 221 -17.54 20.85 -9.30
CA ALA A 221 -18.69 20.15 -8.71
C ALA A 221 -19.65 19.60 -9.79
N SER A 222 -19.89 20.40 -10.84
CA SER A 222 -20.73 20.00 -11.97
C SER A 222 -20.11 18.81 -12.73
N LEU A 223 -18.80 18.84 -12.99
CA LEU A 223 -18.06 17.73 -13.60
C LEU A 223 -18.13 16.45 -12.75
N ALA A 224 -18.20 16.61 -11.42
CA ALA A 224 -18.38 15.47 -10.49
C ALA A 224 -19.82 14.96 -10.43
N GLY A 225 -20.77 15.57 -11.15
CA GLY A 225 -22.20 15.24 -11.05
C GLY A 225 -22.82 15.56 -9.68
N MET A 226 -22.26 16.53 -8.95
CA MET A 226 -22.66 16.84 -7.57
C MET A 226 -23.14 18.29 -7.44
N SER A 227 -24.06 18.53 -6.48
CA SER A 227 -24.34 19.90 -6.08
C SER A 227 -23.13 20.53 -5.39
N LEU A 228 -22.99 21.83 -5.47
CA LEU A 228 -21.85 22.57 -4.89
C LEU A 228 -21.70 22.32 -3.37
N SER A 229 -22.81 22.22 -2.64
CA SER A 229 -22.79 21.96 -1.20
C SER A 229 -22.33 20.54 -0.86
N VAL A 230 -22.81 19.54 -1.60
CA VAL A 230 -22.39 18.14 -1.44
C VAL A 230 -20.91 17.99 -1.80
N PHE A 231 -20.47 18.61 -2.89
CA PHE A 231 -19.08 18.59 -3.33
C PHE A 231 -18.14 19.19 -2.28
N LYS A 232 -18.47 20.41 -1.75
CA LYS A 232 -17.66 21.07 -0.72
C LYS A 232 -17.52 20.24 0.55
N ARG A 233 -18.62 19.65 1.03
CA ARG A 233 -18.61 18.77 2.20
C ARG A 233 -17.72 17.54 1.97
N ARG A 234 -17.94 16.83 0.87
CA ARG A 234 -17.15 15.65 0.51
C ARG A 234 -15.67 15.99 0.30
N PHE A 235 -15.39 17.16 -0.28
CA PHE A 235 -14.02 17.63 -0.44
C PHE A 235 -13.34 17.87 0.91
N ALA A 236 -13.99 18.53 1.87
CA ALA A 236 -13.43 18.75 3.20
C ALA A 236 -13.16 17.42 3.94
N GLU A 237 -14.03 16.42 3.78
CA GLU A 237 -13.85 15.08 4.36
C GLU A 237 -12.62 14.36 3.78
N HIS A 238 -12.34 14.54 2.47
CA HIS A 238 -11.25 13.84 1.79
C HIS A 238 -9.91 14.58 1.82
N PHE A 239 -9.92 15.91 1.75
CA PHE A 239 -8.71 16.74 1.63
C PHE A 239 -8.34 17.49 2.90
N ASN A 240 -9.21 17.47 3.91
CA ASN A 240 -9.08 18.24 5.16
C ASN A 240 -8.80 19.73 4.92
N ASP A 241 -9.38 20.29 3.85
CA ASP A 241 -9.20 21.67 3.40
C ASP A 241 -10.43 22.15 2.64
N SER A 242 -10.51 23.48 2.39
CA SER A 242 -11.51 24.01 1.48
C SER A 242 -11.09 23.83 0.02
N VAL A 243 -12.06 23.56 -0.86
CA VAL A 243 -11.79 23.39 -2.32
C VAL A 243 -11.06 24.60 -2.88
N TYR A 244 -11.47 25.81 -2.49
CA TYR A 244 -10.88 27.06 -2.99
C TYR A 244 -9.41 27.18 -2.59
N HIS A 245 -9.08 27.02 -1.31
CA HIS A 245 -7.70 27.10 -0.82
C HIS A 245 -6.81 26.04 -1.47
N TRP A 246 -7.31 24.82 -1.57
CA TRP A 246 -6.58 23.74 -2.19
C TRP A 246 -6.30 24.01 -3.68
N MET A 247 -7.30 24.41 -4.46
CA MET A 247 -7.14 24.76 -5.88
C MET A 247 -6.16 25.90 -6.09
N MET A 248 -6.20 26.93 -5.23
CA MET A 248 -5.25 28.05 -5.32
C MET A 248 -3.81 27.59 -5.06
N ARG A 249 -3.59 26.75 -4.07
CA ARG A 249 -2.25 26.18 -3.83
C ARG A 249 -1.76 25.34 -5.01
N GLN A 250 -2.62 24.48 -5.57
CA GLN A 250 -2.24 23.67 -6.73
C GLN A 250 -1.89 24.51 -7.98
N LYS A 251 -2.57 25.62 -8.19
CA LYS A 251 -2.27 26.56 -9.28
C LYS A 251 -0.99 27.37 -9.04
N ALA A 252 -0.65 27.66 -7.79
CA ALA A 252 0.58 28.38 -7.43
C ALA A 252 1.86 27.50 -7.53
N LEU A 253 1.71 26.17 -7.56
CA LEU A 253 2.80 25.20 -7.69
C LEU A 253 3.14 24.82 -9.13
N LYS A 254 2.39 25.37 -10.12
CA LYS A 254 2.66 25.24 -11.56
C LYS A 254 3.45 26.44 -12.08
#